data_327e92067ec086615ff7eb359e350a89
#
_entry.id   327e92067ec086615ff7eb359e350a89
#
_cell.length_a   1.000
_cell.length_b   1.000
_cell.length_c   1.000
_cell.angle_alpha   90.00
_cell.angle_beta   90.00
_cell.angle_gamma   90.00
#
_symmetry.space_group_name_H-M   'P 1'
#
loop_
_entity.id
_entity.type
_entity.pdbx_description
1 polymer ?
#
loop_
_entity_poly.entity_id
_entity_poly.type
_entity_poly.pdbx_seq_one_letter_code
_entity_poly.pdbx_strand_id
1 'polypeptide(L)'
;PGTNFPIELIYVKKHLVIEVVDAFDNWYKVLDEEGNTGWLHKSLVSSRRYFVVKNDSAKLYKNPKNNIELLFLETGLRGKIESCRNDWCKVKIKKYSGWLQKIDIWGVYQNENF
;
A
#
# COMPACT_ATOMS: atom_id res chain seq x y z
N PRO A 1 -16.87 -18.84 -5.05
CA PRO A 1 -15.44 -18.77 -4.88
C PRO A 1 -14.99 -18.17 -3.56
N GLY A 2 -15.69 -17.22 -3.02
CA GLY A 2 -15.22 -16.52 -1.83
C GLY A 2 -15.37 -17.25 -0.51
N THR A 3 -16.07 -18.36 -0.48
CA THR A 3 -16.39 -19.03 0.78
C THR A 3 -15.24 -19.84 1.36
N ASN A 4 -14.23 -20.14 0.55
CA ASN A 4 -13.09 -20.97 0.97
C ASN A 4 -11.86 -20.17 1.37
N PHE A 5 -11.95 -18.85 1.38
CA PHE A 5 -10.79 -18.03 1.65
C PHE A 5 -10.64 -17.74 3.13
N PRO A 6 -9.39 -17.56 3.60
CA PRO A 6 -9.12 -17.28 5.00
C PRO A 6 -9.57 -15.87 5.35
N ILE A 7 -10.83 -15.72 5.69
CA ILE A 7 -11.42 -14.44 6.05
C ILE A 7 -10.67 -13.80 7.24
N GLU A 8 -10.07 -14.62 8.07
CA GLU A 8 -9.28 -14.14 9.21
C GLU A 8 -8.14 -13.21 8.82
N LEU A 9 -7.69 -13.23 7.58
CA LEU A 9 -6.68 -12.28 7.12
C LEU A 9 -7.20 -10.84 7.19
N ILE A 10 -8.49 -10.65 7.04
CA ILE A 10 -9.11 -9.34 7.11
C ILE A 10 -9.07 -8.79 8.53
N TYR A 11 -9.22 -9.67 9.51
CA TYR A 11 -9.29 -9.28 10.92
C TYR A 11 -7.93 -9.23 11.59
N VAL A 12 -6.98 -10.02 11.12
CA VAL A 12 -5.68 -10.16 11.76
C VAL A 12 -4.74 -9.02 11.40
N LYS A 13 -4.83 -8.51 10.16
CA LYS A 13 -3.95 -7.45 9.68
C LYS A 13 -4.74 -6.21 9.35
N LYS A 14 -4.69 -5.21 10.23
CA LYS A 14 -5.14 -3.87 9.88
C LYS A 14 -4.26 -3.32 8.77
N HIS A 15 -4.88 -2.63 7.82
CA HIS A 15 -4.16 -1.99 6.70
C HIS A 15 -3.42 -2.98 5.81
N LEU A 16 -3.99 -4.18 5.67
CA LEU A 16 -3.51 -5.11 4.67
C LEU A 16 -3.61 -4.44 3.31
N VAL A 17 -2.49 -4.35 2.62
CA VAL A 17 -2.44 -3.73 1.30
C VAL A 17 -2.66 -4.82 0.26
N ILE A 18 -3.65 -4.61 -0.60
CA ILE A 18 -3.99 -5.57 -1.64
C ILE A 18 -4.10 -4.87 -2.98
N GLU A 19 -3.83 -5.62 -4.03
CA GLU A 19 -4.07 -5.21 -5.40
C GLU A 19 -5.30 -5.95 -5.89
N VAL A 20 -6.29 -5.23 -6.43
CA VAL A 20 -7.46 -5.85 -7.05
C VAL A 20 -7.08 -6.21 -8.48
N VAL A 21 -7.08 -7.50 -8.77
CA VAL A 21 -6.65 -8.01 -10.08
C VAL A 21 -7.81 -8.50 -10.94
N ASP A 22 -8.98 -8.72 -10.35
CA ASP A 22 -10.18 -9.15 -11.08
C ASP A 22 -11.42 -8.85 -10.22
N ALA A 23 -12.57 -8.91 -10.85
CA ALA A 23 -13.85 -8.69 -10.17
C ALA A 23 -14.90 -9.62 -10.74
N PHE A 24 -15.75 -10.17 -9.88
CA PHE A 24 -16.89 -11.01 -10.27
C PHE A 24 -18.02 -10.77 -9.28
N ASP A 25 -19.16 -10.26 -9.78
CA ASP A 25 -20.32 -9.92 -8.95
C ASP A 25 -19.90 -9.03 -7.78
N ASN A 26 -20.09 -9.49 -6.56
CA ASN A 26 -19.76 -8.76 -5.34
C ASN A 26 -18.38 -9.12 -4.81
N TRP A 27 -17.54 -9.74 -5.62
CA TRP A 27 -16.23 -10.23 -5.21
C TRP A 27 -15.11 -9.59 -5.99
N TYR A 28 -14.02 -9.31 -5.29
CA TYR A 28 -12.73 -8.94 -5.90
C TYR A 28 -11.74 -10.07 -5.76
N LYS A 29 -11.07 -10.40 -6.85
CA LYS A 29 -9.86 -11.21 -6.76
C LYS A 29 -8.72 -10.29 -6.40
N VAL A 30 -7.98 -10.63 -5.35
CA VAL A 30 -6.94 -9.77 -4.81
C VAL A 30 -5.62 -10.49 -4.72
N LEU A 31 -4.55 -9.69 -4.78
CA LEU A 31 -3.17 -10.12 -4.61
C LEU A 31 -2.61 -9.35 -3.42
N ASP A 32 -2.01 -10.05 -2.46
CA ASP A 32 -1.35 -9.37 -1.35
C ASP A 32 0.12 -9.10 -1.66
N GLU A 33 0.80 -8.43 -0.73
CA GLU A 33 2.20 -8.05 -0.90
C GLU A 33 3.17 -9.23 -0.93
N GLU A 34 2.73 -10.40 -0.48
CA GLU A 34 3.54 -11.60 -0.47
C GLU A 34 3.29 -12.50 -1.69
N GLY A 35 2.41 -12.05 -2.58
CA GLY A 35 2.07 -12.81 -3.78
C GLY A 35 0.93 -13.80 -3.63
N ASN A 36 0.26 -13.82 -2.49
CA ASN A 36 -0.90 -14.68 -2.26
C ASN A 36 -2.13 -14.08 -2.92
N THR A 37 -2.97 -14.94 -3.49
CA THR A 37 -4.21 -14.51 -4.12
C THR A 37 -5.41 -15.06 -3.37
N GLY A 38 -6.54 -14.39 -3.53
CA GLY A 38 -7.78 -14.83 -2.94
C GLY A 38 -8.93 -13.96 -3.41
N TRP A 39 -10.13 -14.27 -2.94
CA TRP A 39 -11.33 -13.51 -3.26
C TRP A 39 -11.86 -12.88 -1.99
N LEU A 40 -12.15 -11.59 -2.05
CA LEU A 40 -12.76 -10.83 -0.96
C LEU A 40 -14.06 -10.24 -1.42
N HIS A 41 -15.04 -10.19 -0.52
CA HIS A 41 -16.27 -9.45 -0.79
C HIS A 41 -15.95 -7.97 -0.92
N LYS A 42 -16.57 -7.30 -1.89
CA LYS A 42 -16.28 -5.88 -2.17
C LYS A 42 -16.50 -4.97 -0.97
N SER A 43 -17.45 -5.33 -0.10
CA SER A 43 -17.73 -4.53 1.10
C SER A 43 -16.59 -4.52 2.11
N LEU A 44 -15.65 -5.45 2.01
CA LEU A 44 -14.51 -5.55 2.92
C LEU A 44 -13.29 -4.78 2.44
N VAL A 45 -13.35 -4.23 1.24
CA VAL A 45 -12.22 -3.52 0.63
C VAL A 45 -12.48 -2.01 0.75
N SER A 46 -11.52 -1.30 1.33
CA SER A 46 -11.58 0.16 1.46
C SER A 46 -10.94 0.83 0.24
N SER A 47 -11.47 1.97 -0.15
CA SER A 47 -10.87 2.80 -1.19
C SER A 47 -9.65 3.58 -0.69
N ARG A 48 -9.39 3.58 0.62
CA ARG A 48 -8.22 4.24 1.19
C ARG A 48 -6.96 3.53 0.73
N ARG A 49 -5.95 4.31 0.42
CA ARG A 49 -4.71 3.78 -0.14
C ARG A 49 -3.66 3.69 0.96
N TYR A 50 -3.04 2.51 1.04
CA TYR A 50 -1.97 2.23 1.99
C TYR A 50 -0.78 1.65 1.24
N PHE A 51 0.38 1.69 1.88
CA PHE A 51 1.61 1.13 1.32
C PHE A 51 2.34 0.25 2.32
N VAL A 52 3.23 -0.56 1.78
CA VAL A 52 4.19 -1.34 2.55
C VAL A 52 5.56 -1.06 1.98
N VAL A 53 6.52 -0.75 2.84
CA VAL A 53 7.91 -0.57 2.42
C VAL A 53 8.47 -1.91 1.98
N LYS A 54 9.05 -1.97 0.79
CA LYS A 54 9.51 -3.24 0.21
C LYS A 54 11.02 -3.40 0.14
N ASN A 55 11.80 -2.38 0.49
CA ASN A 55 13.26 -2.52 0.53
C ASN A 55 13.83 -1.68 1.68
N ASP A 56 15.06 -2.04 2.08
CA ASP A 56 15.70 -1.46 3.25
C ASP A 56 16.34 -0.09 3.01
N SER A 57 16.37 0.36 1.77
CA SER A 57 16.94 1.66 1.42
C SER A 57 15.92 2.78 1.41
N ALA A 58 14.68 2.48 1.75
CA ALA A 58 13.60 3.46 1.72
C ALA A 58 13.82 4.56 2.75
N LYS A 59 13.54 5.79 2.34
CA LYS A 59 13.67 6.96 3.19
C LYS A 59 12.44 7.84 3.04
N LEU A 60 12.04 8.45 4.14
CA LEU A 60 11.01 9.48 4.12
C LEU A 60 11.69 10.83 3.97
N TYR A 61 11.27 11.59 2.98
CA TYR A 61 11.83 12.92 2.68
C TYR A 61 10.85 14.02 3.07
N LYS A 62 11.37 15.16 3.45
CA LYS A 62 10.55 16.34 3.74
C LYS A 62 9.84 16.82 2.48
N ASN A 63 10.55 16.82 1.35
CA ASN A 63 9.98 17.01 0.03
C ASN A 63 10.91 16.41 -1.03
N PRO A 64 10.39 16.12 -2.23
CA PRO A 64 11.21 15.48 -3.27
C PRO A 64 12.37 16.32 -3.80
N LYS A 65 12.28 17.65 -3.67
CA LYS A 65 13.23 18.56 -4.30
C LYS A 65 14.48 18.79 -3.47
N ASN A 66 14.35 18.77 -2.14
CA ASN A 66 15.43 19.22 -1.26
C ASN A 66 16.30 18.11 -0.73
N ASN A 67 15.94 16.85 -0.97
CA ASN A 67 16.67 15.69 -0.44
C ASN A 67 16.89 15.74 1.07
N ILE A 68 16.00 16.40 1.80
CA ILE A 68 16.06 16.41 3.25
C ILE A 68 15.42 15.14 3.77
N GLU A 69 16.22 14.24 4.30
CA GLU A 69 15.77 12.96 4.83
C GLU A 69 15.23 13.15 6.25
N LEU A 70 14.04 12.66 6.49
CA LEU A 70 13.42 12.70 7.80
C LEU A 70 13.63 11.40 8.57
N LEU A 71 13.44 10.27 7.91
CA LEU A 71 13.50 8.95 8.55
C LEU A 71 14.03 7.92 7.57
N PHE A 72 14.74 6.93 8.11
CA PHE A 72 14.98 5.67 7.42
C PHE A 72 13.82 4.73 7.71
N LEU A 73 13.39 3.98 6.70
CA LEU A 73 12.21 3.11 6.82
C LEU A 73 12.60 1.67 6.63
N GLU A 74 12.16 0.82 7.55
CA GLU A 74 12.40 -0.61 7.45
C GLU A 74 11.41 -1.29 6.52
N THR A 75 11.87 -2.34 5.86
CA THR A 75 11.01 -3.21 5.05
C THR A 75 9.85 -3.73 5.91
N GLY A 76 8.64 -3.67 5.34
CA GLY A 76 7.44 -4.11 6.04
C GLY A 76 6.71 -3.01 6.79
N LEU A 77 7.30 -1.83 6.93
CA LEU A 77 6.63 -0.69 7.54
C LEU A 77 5.45 -0.26 6.66
N ARG A 78 4.33 0.05 7.29
CA ARG A 78 3.09 0.41 6.61
C ARG A 78 2.70 1.84 6.92
N GLY A 79 1.99 2.45 5.97
CA GLY A 79 1.45 3.78 6.17
C GLY A 79 0.38 4.10 5.14
N LYS A 80 -0.13 5.31 5.22
CA LYS A 80 -1.21 5.79 4.36
C LYS A 80 -0.62 6.62 3.22
N ILE A 81 -1.13 6.37 2.00
CA ILE A 81 -0.81 7.20 0.84
C ILE A 81 -1.85 8.30 0.76
N GLU A 82 -1.42 9.55 0.73
CA GLU A 82 -2.32 10.68 0.57
C GLU A 82 -2.46 11.09 -0.89
N SER A 83 -1.35 11.15 -1.61
CA SER A 83 -1.34 11.49 -3.03
C SER A 83 -0.05 10.97 -3.66
N CYS A 84 -0.08 10.77 -4.98
CA CYS A 84 1.11 10.35 -5.72
C CYS A 84 1.22 11.15 -7.00
N ARG A 85 2.45 11.49 -7.35
CA ARG A 85 2.75 12.20 -8.59
C ARG A 85 4.14 11.82 -9.08
N ASN A 86 4.22 11.44 -10.34
CA ASN A 86 5.47 11.01 -10.97
C ASN A 86 6.09 9.86 -10.16
N ASP A 87 7.30 10.00 -9.69
CA ASP A 87 8.01 8.95 -8.95
C ASP A 87 7.80 8.99 -7.45
N TRP A 88 6.95 9.89 -6.97
CA TRP A 88 6.81 10.17 -5.55
C TRP A 88 5.39 10.02 -5.05
N CYS A 89 5.27 9.62 -3.78
CA CYS A 89 4.00 9.65 -3.07
C CYS A 89 4.15 10.43 -1.77
N LYS A 90 3.16 11.28 -1.51
CA LYS A 90 3.02 11.92 -0.21
C LYS A 90 2.33 10.94 0.72
N VAL A 91 2.94 10.70 1.86
CA VAL A 91 2.51 9.65 2.77
C VAL A 91 2.46 10.14 4.20
N LYS A 92 1.74 9.37 5.02
CA LYS A 92 1.68 9.58 6.45
C LYS A 92 1.98 8.27 7.17
N ILE A 93 2.93 8.33 8.10
CA ILE A 93 3.33 7.22 8.93
C ILE A 93 3.19 7.66 10.37
N LYS A 94 2.14 7.18 11.07
CA LYS A 94 1.82 7.64 12.42
C LYS A 94 1.72 9.18 12.44
N LYS A 95 2.59 9.87 13.18
CA LYS A 95 2.60 11.32 13.27
C LYS A 95 3.50 12.00 12.23
N TYR A 96 4.22 11.23 11.43
CA TYR A 96 5.14 11.77 10.44
C TYR A 96 4.46 11.88 9.08
N SER A 97 4.73 12.99 8.40
CA SER A 97 4.30 13.20 7.02
C SER A 97 5.52 13.49 6.17
N GLY A 98 5.50 12.99 4.95
CA GLY A 98 6.62 13.23 4.05
C GLY A 98 6.40 12.54 2.72
N TRP A 99 7.49 12.39 1.98
CA TRP A 99 7.47 11.85 0.63
C TRP A 99 8.32 10.60 0.52
N LEU A 100 7.79 9.61 -0.18
CA LEU A 100 8.46 8.35 -0.50
C LEU A 100 8.56 8.18 -1.99
N GLN A 101 9.63 7.52 -2.44
CA GLN A 101 9.71 7.09 -3.83
C GLN A 101 8.84 5.86 -4.04
N LYS A 102 8.10 5.84 -5.15
CA LYS A 102 7.23 4.70 -5.48
C LYS A 102 7.99 3.39 -5.59
N ILE A 103 9.25 3.45 -6.05
CA ILE A 103 10.06 2.25 -6.22
C ILE A 103 10.36 1.53 -4.90
N ASP A 104 10.22 2.23 -3.78
CA ASP A 104 10.51 1.67 -2.45
C ASP A 104 9.30 1.07 -1.77
N ILE A 105 8.12 1.17 -2.37
CA ILE A 105 6.88 0.73 -1.73
C ILE A 105 6.05 -0.17 -2.63
N TRP A 106 5.23 -1.00 -2.00
CA TRP A 106 4.17 -1.76 -2.63
C TRP A 106 2.83 -1.11 -2.27
N GLY A 107 1.92 -0.99 -3.21
CA GLY A 107 0.60 -0.39 -3.00
C GLY A 107 0.25 0.70 -4.00
N VAL A 108 1.14 0.99 -4.92
CA VAL A 108 0.94 1.97 -5.98
C VAL A 108 1.64 1.49 -7.24
N TYR A 109 1.03 1.74 -8.40
CA TYR A 109 1.69 1.49 -9.68
C TYR A 109 2.60 2.68 -10.01
N GLN A 110 3.71 2.39 -10.69
CA GLN A 110 4.72 3.40 -11.01
C GLN A 110 4.13 4.58 -11.80
N ASN A 111 3.13 4.32 -12.63
CA ASN A 111 2.51 5.34 -13.47
C ASN A 111 1.24 5.96 -12.89
N GLU A 112 0.89 5.63 -11.65
CA GLU A 112 -0.30 6.22 -11.03
C GLU A 112 -0.02 7.64 -10.54
N ASN A 113 -0.99 8.52 -10.80
CA ASN A 113 -1.03 9.87 -10.23
C ASN A 113 -2.41 10.08 -9.61
N PHE A 114 -2.41 10.49 -8.37
CA PHE A 114 -3.67 10.79 -7.70
C PHE A 114 -3.47 11.64 -6.46
#